data_a8925c732b4d72f1dc016561c730ecf6
#
_entry.id   a8925c732b4d72f1dc016561c730ecf6
#
_cell.length_a   1.000
_cell.length_b   1.000
_cell.length_c   1.000
_cell.angle_alpha   90.00
_cell.angle_beta   90.00
_cell.angle_gamma   90.00
#
_symmetry.space_group_name_H-M   'P 1'
#
loop_
_entity.id
_entity.type
_entity.pdbx_description
1 polymer ?
#
loop_
_entity_poly.entity_id
_entity_poly.type
_entity_poly.pdbx_seq_one_letter_code
_entity_poly.pdbx_strand_id
1 'polypeptide(L)'
;MLVMLILGVVIVVRVASGSAPVSTGLDLSTLAPGGAPLSAIMTASVFGFLSWAGFESGTSLSEEAEDPRKTIPRALGAAVVLAGLIYTFMMFAQTIGYGTDAAGQEAFAGASSTLTDLGASYLGRWFAVLISVVAFLVALASLLSSVAAAARL
;
A
#
# COMPACT_ATOMS: atom_id res chain seq x y z
N MET A 1 -8.89 -0.14 -2.43
CA MET A 1 -8.31 -1.29 -1.70
C MET A 1 -8.41 -2.59 -2.51
N LEU A 2 -9.61 -3.07 -2.88
CA LEU A 2 -9.78 -4.37 -3.54
C LEU A 2 -8.94 -4.51 -4.82
N VAL A 3 -8.93 -3.50 -5.69
CA VAL A 3 -8.17 -3.53 -6.96
C VAL A 3 -6.68 -3.70 -6.72
N MET A 4 -6.13 -3.02 -5.70
CA MET A 4 -4.71 -3.15 -5.33
C MET A 4 -4.41 -4.54 -4.76
N LEU A 5 -5.29 -5.08 -3.91
CA LEU A 5 -5.11 -6.42 -3.36
C LEU A 5 -5.17 -7.50 -4.46
N ILE A 6 -6.07 -7.35 -5.43
CA ILE A 6 -6.13 -8.25 -6.60
C ILE A 6 -4.79 -8.21 -7.35
N LEU A 7 -4.25 -7.02 -7.61
CA LEU A 7 -2.95 -6.89 -8.26
C LEU A 7 -1.85 -7.56 -7.44
N GLY A 8 -1.79 -7.29 -6.12
CA GLY A 8 -0.80 -7.91 -5.24
C GLY A 8 -0.85 -9.43 -5.25
N VAL A 9 -2.05 -10.01 -5.18
CA VAL A 9 -2.24 -11.47 -5.26
C VAL A 9 -1.81 -12.00 -6.63
N VAL A 10 -2.16 -11.34 -7.73
CA VAL A 10 -1.76 -11.76 -9.09
C VAL A 10 -0.24 -11.72 -9.23
N ILE A 11 0.43 -10.69 -8.71
CA ILE A 11 1.89 -10.60 -8.73
C ILE A 11 2.51 -11.79 -7.98
N VAL A 12 2.09 -12.02 -6.74
CA VAL A 12 2.61 -13.12 -5.92
C VAL A 12 2.40 -14.48 -6.59
N VAL A 13 1.20 -14.74 -7.13
CA VAL A 13 0.90 -16.00 -7.82
C VAL A 13 1.75 -16.15 -9.08
N ARG A 14 1.91 -15.13 -9.90
CA ARG A 14 2.72 -15.20 -11.13
C ARG A 14 4.21 -15.35 -10.84
N VAL A 15 4.73 -14.67 -9.83
CA VAL A 15 6.13 -14.82 -9.40
C VAL A 15 6.36 -16.23 -8.84
N ALA A 16 5.45 -16.73 -8.01
CA ALA A 16 5.54 -18.09 -7.45
C ALA A 16 5.45 -19.19 -8.50
N SER A 17 4.63 -18.99 -9.56
CA SER A 17 4.47 -19.93 -10.66
C SER A 17 5.55 -19.83 -11.75
N GLY A 18 6.50 -18.88 -11.64
CA GLY A 18 7.52 -18.63 -12.66
C GLY A 18 6.98 -18.03 -13.97
N SER A 19 5.74 -17.52 -13.98
CA SER A 19 5.11 -16.89 -15.14
C SER A 19 5.12 -15.36 -15.09
N ALA A 20 5.91 -14.81 -14.19
CA ALA A 20 6.11 -13.37 -14.06
C ALA A 20 6.96 -12.80 -15.20
N PRO A 21 6.77 -11.52 -15.56
CA PRO A 21 7.64 -10.84 -16.53
C PRO A 21 9.07 -10.62 -16.02
N VAL A 22 9.30 -10.80 -14.71
CA VAL A 22 10.62 -10.70 -14.08
C VAL A 22 11.25 -12.08 -13.89
N SER A 23 12.57 -12.17 -13.95
CA SER A 23 13.33 -13.43 -13.86
C SER A 23 13.58 -13.90 -12.42
N THR A 24 13.32 -13.05 -11.41
CA THR A 24 13.53 -13.37 -10.00
C THR A 24 12.31 -14.10 -9.44
N GLY A 25 12.56 -15.22 -8.73
CA GLY A 25 11.51 -16.00 -8.07
C GLY A 25 10.99 -15.37 -6.79
N LEU A 26 10.12 -16.09 -6.08
CA LEU A 26 9.58 -15.68 -4.79
C LEU A 26 10.70 -15.67 -3.75
N ASP A 27 11.09 -14.49 -3.32
CA ASP A 27 12.13 -14.28 -2.32
C ASP A 27 11.54 -13.69 -1.04
N LEU A 28 11.39 -14.55 -0.03
CA LEU A 28 10.87 -14.16 1.29
C LEU A 28 11.90 -13.38 2.13
N SER A 29 13.17 -13.36 1.73
CA SER A 29 14.20 -12.59 2.44
C SER A 29 13.92 -11.08 2.38
N THR A 30 13.16 -10.63 1.40
CA THR A 30 12.73 -9.23 1.25
C THR A 30 11.80 -8.74 2.38
N LEU A 31 11.23 -9.65 3.17
CA LEU A 31 10.46 -9.31 4.38
C LEU A 31 11.35 -8.99 5.58
N ALA A 32 12.65 -9.30 5.49
CA ALA A 32 13.61 -9.01 6.53
C ALA A 32 14.49 -7.80 6.13
N PRO A 33 14.89 -6.93 7.06
CA PRO A 33 15.75 -5.78 6.78
C PRO A 33 17.23 -6.18 6.57
N GLY A 34 17.46 -7.27 5.85
CA GLY A 34 18.76 -7.89 5.65
C GLY A 34 19.77 -6.98 4.94
N GLY A 35 20.72 -6.44 5.70
CA GLY A 35 21.82 -5.63 5.14
C GLY A 35 21.48 -4.18 4.82
N ALA A 36 20.24 -3.73 5.03
CA ALA A 36 19.89 -2.32 4.85
C ALA A 36 20.56 -1.44 5.93
N PRO A 37 21.20 -0.31 5.58
CA PRO A 37 21.76 0.61 6.56
C PRO A 37 20.63 1.21 7.43
N LEU A 38 20.93 1.44 8.71
CA LEU A 38 19.96 1.97 9.66
C LEU A 38 19.34 3.30 9.19
N SER A 39 20.11 4.14 8.51
CA SER A 39 19.64 5.40 7.93
C SER A 39 18.53 5.20 6.89
N ALA A 40 18.64 4.17 6.04
CA ALA A 40 17.61 3.86 5.05
C ALA A 40 16.33 3.34 5.75
N ILE A 41 16.47 2.50 6.78
CA ILE A 41 15.34 2.00 7.57
C ILE A 41 14.63 3.18 8.27
N MET A 42 15.38 4.11 8.87
CA MET A 42 14.80 5.28 9.52
C MET A 42 14.09 6.19 8.52
N THR A 43 14.69 6.44 7.36
CA THR A 43 14.04 7.24 6.30
C THR A 43 12.75 6.57 5.82
N ALA A 44 12.78 5.29 5.54
CA ALA A 44 11.59 4.52 5.15
C ALA A 44 10.51 4.54 6.23
N SER A 45 10.90 4.49 7.51
CA SER A 45 9.97 4.59 8.64
C SER A 45 9.24 5.92 8.70
N VAL A 46 9.91 7.04 8.36
CA VAL A 46 9.24 8.36 8.29
C VAL A 46 8.13 8.35 7.24
N PHE A 47 8.40 7.82 6.05
CA PHE A 47 7.36 7.68 5.02
C PHE A 47 6.25 6.70 5.44
N GLY A 48 6.61 5.63 6.14
CA GLY A 48 5.67 4.70 6.75
C GLY A 48 4.71 5.43 7.70
N PHE A 49 5.21 6.24 8.63
CA PHE A 49 4.39 7.03 9.55
C PHE A 49 3.50 8.03 8.82
N LEU A 50 4.01 8.71 7.78
CA LEU A 50 3.22 9.64 6.98
C LEU A 50 2.07 8.94 6.25
N SER A 51 2.24 7.69 5.81
CA SER A 51 1.19 6.93 5.15
C SER A 51 0.04 6.51 6.08
N TRP A 52 0.24 6.63 7.40
CA TRP A 52 -0.77 6.36 8.43
C TRP A 52 -1.49 7.63 8.89
N ALA A 53 -1.08 8.81 8.45
CA ALA A 53 -1.72 10.07 8.80
C ALA A 53 -3.20 10.06 8.40
N GLY A 54 -4.07 10.49 9.28
CA GLY A 54 -5.51 10.56 9.07
C GLY A 54 -6.33 9.45 9.73
N PHE A 55 -5.72 8.39 10.29
CA PHE A 55 -6.47 7.35 11.01
C PHE A 55 -7.18 7.90 12.26
N GLU A 56 -6.64 8.94 12.86
CA GLU A 56 -7.19 9.65 14.02
C GLU A 56 -8.51 10.36 13.71
N SER A 57 -8.81 10.64 12.44
CA SER A 57 -10.08 11.26 12.05
C SER A 57 -11.30 10.41 12.42
N GLY A 58 -11.12 9.10 12.64
CA GLY A 58 -12.14 8.21 13.20
C GLY A 58 -12.63 8.63 14.59
N THR A 59 -11.83 9.40 15.35
CA THR A 59 -12.24 9.91 16.67
C THR A 59 -13.32 10.98 16.57
N SER A 60 -13.43 11.71 15.46
CA SER A 60 -14.48 12.71 15.23
C SER A 60 -15.88 12.09 15.12
N LEU A 61 -15.97 10.77 14.92
CA LEU A 61 -17.24 10.02 14.92
C LEU A 61 -17.67 9.55 16.32
N SER A 62 -16.96 9.96 17.36
CA SER A 62 -17.24 9.53 18.75
C SER A 62 -18.64 9.92 19.23
N GLU A 63 -19.17 11.02 18.73
CA GLU A 63 -20.52 11.49 19.09
C GLU A 63 -21.64 10.64 18.48
N GLU A 64 -21.35 9.92 17.39
CA GLU A 64 -22.32 9.07 16.67
C GLU A 64 -22.27 7.60 17.12
N ALA A 65 -21.31 7.24 18.00
CA ALA A 65 -21.12 5.86 18.47
C ALA A 65 -21.93 5.56 19.73
N GLU A 66 -22.61 4.40 19.80
CA GLU A 66 -23.41 3.97 20.96
C GLU A 66 -22.57 3.79 22.25
N ASP A 67 -21.34 3.27 22.14
CA ASP A 67 -20.37 3.13 23.25
C ASP A 67 -18.97 3.58 22.77
N PRO A 68 -18.72 4.91 22.69
CA PRO A 68 -17.49 5.44 22.11
C PRO A 68 -16.23 5.01 22.85
N ARG A 69 -16.32 4.81 24.18
CA ARG A 69 -15.17 4.43 25.00
C ARG A 69 -14.61 3.04 24.67
N LYS A 70 -15.44 2.13 24.16
CA LYS A 70 -15.03 0.78 23.76
C LYS A 70 -14.93 0.61 22.27
N THR A 71 -15.87 1.18 21.51
CA THR A 71 -15.95 1.00 20.06
C THR A 71 -14.81 1.70 19.34
N ILE A 72 -14.50 2.95 19.69
CA ILE A 72 -13.47 3.73 19.00
C ILE A 72 -12.07 3.14 19.18
N PRO A 73 -11.57 2.82 20.40
CA PRO A 73 -10.23 2.23 20.52
C PRO A 73 -10.10 0.89 19.81
N ARG A 74 -11.15 0.07 19.80
CA ARG A 74 -11.15 -1.21 19.07
C ARG A 74 -11.14 -1.02 17.57
N ALA A 75 -11.95 -0.10 17.05
CA ALA A 75 -12.01 0.21 15.63
C ALA A 75 -10.68 0.78 15.13
N LEU A 76 -10.09 1.73 15.86
CA LEU A 76 -8.77 2.30 15.52
C LEU A 76 -7.66 1.24 15.60
N GLY A 77 -7.63 0.42 16.66
CA GLY A 77 -6.66 -0.66 16.78
C GLY A 77 -6.77 -1.68 15.64
N ALA A 78 -7.99 -2.09 15.29
CA ALA A 78 -8.23 -2.99 14.16
C ALA A 78 -7.82 -2.36 12.82
N ALA A 79 -8.15 -1.08 12.61
CA ALA A 79 -7.78 -0.35 11.40
C ALA A 79 -6.25 -0.25 11.24
N VAL A 80 -5.53 0.04 12.34
CA VAL A 80 -4.06 0.10 12.35
C VAL A 80 -3.45 -1.25 11.99
N VAL A 81 -3.89 -2.33 12.63
CA VAL A 81 -3.36 -3.68 12.35
C VAL A 81 -3.67 -4.09 10.91
N LEU A 82 -4.91 -3.90 10.45
CA LEU A 82 -5.31 -4.26 9.09
C LEU A 82 -4.54 -3.46 8.04
N ALA A 83 -4.39 -2.15 8.22
CA ALA A 83 -3.63 -1.31 7.32
C ALA A 83 -2.15 -1.74 7.27
N GLY A 84 -1.54 -2.04 8.44
CA GLY A 84 -0.17 -2.53 8.50
C GLY A 84 0.04 -3.83 7.74
N LEU A 85 -0.87 -4.78 7.88
CA LEU A 85 -0.82 -6.04 7.13
C LEU A 85 -0.94 -5.81 5.62
N ILE A 86 -1.88 -4.95 5.20
CA ILE A 86 -2.08 -4.62 3.77
C ILE A 86 -0.86 -3.90 3.22
N TYR A 87 -0.30 -2.92 3.92
CA TYR A 87 0.90 -2.20 3.46
C TYR A 87 2.11 -3.13 3.35
N THR A 88 2.34 -3.98 4.34
CA THR A 88 3.42 -4.97 4.30
C THR A 88 3.25 -5.92 3.12
N PHE A 89 2.04 -6.45 2.91
CA PHE A 89 1.74 -7.32 1.79
C PHE A 89 1.95 -6.61 0.44
N MET A 90 1.47 -5.37 0.30
CA MET A 90 1.59 -4.62 -0.94
C MET A 90 3.04 -4.23 -1.25
N MET A 91 3.82 -3.84 -0.23
CA MET A 91 5.26 -3.57 -0.42
C MET A 91 6.01 -4.83 -0.83
N PHE A 92 5.76 -5.95 -0.17
CA PHE A 92 6.31 -7.26 -0.57
C PHE A 92 5.96 -7.60 -2.03
N ALA A 93 4.68 -7.52 -2.40
CA ALA A 93 4.24 -7.80 -3.77
C ALA A 93 4.89 -6.88 -4.81
N GLN A 94 5.04 -5.59 -4.51
CA GLN A 94 5.72 -4.64 -5.40
C GLN A 94 7.21 -4.98 -5.54
N THR A 95 7.91 -5.25 -4.43
CA THR A 95 9.33 -5.59 -4.45
C THR A 95 9.62 -6.82 -5.30
N ILE A 96 8.88 -7.91 -5.09
CA ILE A 96 9.06 -9.11 -5.92
C ILE A 96 8.54 -8.94 -7.34
N GLY A 97 7.57 -8.04 -7.54
CA GLY A 97 6.96 -7.75 -8.84
C GLY A 97 7.89 -6.99 -9.79
N TYR A 98 8.77 -6.15 -9.26
CA TYR A 98 9.83 -5.50 -10.03
C TYR A 98 11.07 -6.39 -10.18
N GLY A 99 11.26 -7.34 -9.28
CA GLY A 99 12.44 -8.18 -9.18
C GLY A 99 13.37 -7.75 -8.05
N THR A 100 14.02 -8.73 -7.44
CA THR A 100 14.91 -8.51 -6.28
C THR A 100 16.37 -8.27 -6.68
N ASP A 101 16.68 -8.35 -7.99
CA ASP A 101 17.97 -8.02 -8.56
C ASP A 101 18.23 -6.50 -8.66
N ALA A 102 19.45 -6.12 -8.97
CA ALA A 102 19.83 -4.71 -9.07
C ALA A 102 19.01 -3.92 -10.11
N ALA A 103 18.68 -4.55 -11.24
CA ALA A 103 17.89 -3.93 -12.30
C ALA A 103 16.42 -3.70 -11.84
N GLY A 104 15.84 -4.67 -11.14
CA GLY A 104 14.51 -4.56 -10.57
C GLY A 104 14.43 -3.47 -9.49
N GLN A 105 15.44 -3.38 -8.62
CA GLN A 105 15.51 -2.34 -7.59
C GLN A 105 15.65 -0.93 -8.20
N GLU A 106 16.45 -0.78 -9.25
CA GLU A 106 16.59 0.49 -9.99
C GLU A 106 15.28 0.88 -10.67
N ALA A 107 14.62 -0.07 -11.34
CA ALA A 107 13.32 0.14 -11.96
C ALA A 107 12.24 0.53 -10.92
N PHE A 108 12.23 -0.12 -9.76
CA PHE A 108 11.32 0.22 -8.66
C PHE A 108 11.57 1.63 -8.12
N ALA A 109 12.83 1.99 -7.89
CA ALA A 109 13.20 3.31 -7.39
C ALA A 109 12.93 4.44 -8.41
N GLY A 110 13.06 4.15 -9.70
CA GLY A 110 12.82 5.11 -10.80
C GLY A 110 11.36 5.20 -11.25
N ALA A 111 10.49 4.32 -10.77
CA ALA A 111 9.10 4.26 -11.20
C ALA A 111 8.31 5.50 -10.77
N SER A 112 7.64 6.15 -11.70
CA SER A 112 6.76 7.29 -11.42
C SER A 112 5.43 6.87 -10.76
N SER A 113 4.98 5.65 -11.03
CA SER A 113 3.76 5.05 -10.45
C SER A 113 3.88 3.53 -10.41
N THR A 114 4.45 3.01 -9.31
CA THR A 114 4.79 1.59 -9.15
C THR A 114 3.61 0.65 -9.40
N LEU A 115 2.43 0.98 -8.86
CA LEU A 115 1.23 0.14 -9.03
C LEU A 115 0.68 0.16 -10.46
N THR A 116 0.76 1.30 -11.13
CA THR A 116 0.29 1.43 -12.52
C THR A 116 1.21 0.65 -13.46
N ASP A 117 2.52 0.75 -13.26
CA ASP A 117 3.52 0.05 -14.06
C ASP A 117 3.41 -1.47 -13.89
N LEU A 118 3.27 -1.95 -12.64
CA LEU A 118 3.02 -3.36 -12.35
C LEU A 118 1.66 -3.81 -12.91
N GLY A 119 0.62 -2.99 -12.78
CA GLY A 119 -0.68 -3.28 -13.36
C GLY A 119 -0.59 -3.48 -14.87
N ALA A 120 0.15 -2.61 -15.57
CA ALA A 120 0.38 -2.73 -17.01
C ALA A 120 1.16 -4.01 -17.37
N SER A 121 2.21 -4.33 -16.62
CA SER A 121 3.10 -5.45 -16.89
C SER A 121 2.45 -6.82 -16.60
N TYR A 122 1.65 -6.90 -15.52
CA TYR A 122 1.06 -8.15 -15.07
C TYR A 122 -0.33 -8.43 -15.63
N LEU A 123 -1.19 -7.42 -15.80
CA LEU A 123 -2.59 -7.55 -16.21
C LEU A 123 -2.92 -6.79 -17.50
N GLY A 124 -1.99 -5.97 -17.97
CA GLY A 124 -2.14 -5.22 -19.21
C GLY A 124 -2.63 -3.77 -18.99
N ARG A 125 -2.55 -3.00 -20.07
CA ARG A 125 -2.79 -1.55 -20.07
C ARG A 125 -4.17 -1.15 -19.52
N TRP A 126 -5.19 -1.97 -19.77
CA TRP A 126 -6.54 -1.71 -19.25
C TRP A 126 -6.60 -1.64 -17.72
N PHE A 127 -5.82 -2.51 -17.06
CA PHE A 127 -5.76 -2.56 -15.60
C PHE A 127 -4.98 -1.37 -15.03
N ALA A 128 -3.94 -0.90 -15.73
CA ALA A 128 -3.23 0.32 -15.39
C ALA A 128 -4.16 1.55 -15.43
N VAL A 129 -5.02 1.64 -16.45
CA VAL A 129 -6.05 2.69 -16.54
C VAL A 129 -7.05 2.58 -15.38
N LEU A 130 -7.49 1.37 -15.05
CA LEU A 130 -8.38 1.13 -13.92
C LEU A 130 -7.75 1.60 -12.60
N ILE A 131 -6.48 1.27 -12.35
CA ILE A 131 -5.74 1.75 -11.16
C ILE A 131 -5.71 3.28 -11.12
N SER A 132 -5.40 3.93 -12.23
CA SER A 132 -5.32 5.39 -12.31
C SER A 132 -6.67 6.05 -12.01
N VAL A 133 -7.76 5.51 -12.53
CA VAL A 133 -9.12 5.99 -12.23
C VAL A 133 -9.46 5.80 -10.76
N VAL A 134 -9.16 4.63 -10.21
CA VAL A 134 -9.39 4.34 -8.77
C VAL A 134 -8.55 5.27 -7.89
N ALA A 135 -7.29 5.51 -8.23
CA ALA A 135 -6.42 6.43 -7.51
C ALA A 135 -6.97 7.86 -7.51
N PHE A 136 -7.45 8.33 -8.66
CA PHE A 136 -8.11 9.63 -8.78
C PHE A 136 -9.36 9.73 -7.89
N LEU A 137 -10.23 8.73 -7.92
CA LEU A 137 -11.44 8.70 -7.10
C LEU A 137 -11.13 8.67 -5.59
N VAL A 138 -10.11 7.91 -5.19
CA VAL A 138 -9.65 7.85 -3.79
C VAL A 138 -9.07 9.20 -3.35
N ALA A 139 -8.28 9.85 -4.19
CA ALA A 139 -7.74 11.19 -3.91
C ALA A 139 -8.86 12.23 -3.75
N LEU A 140 -9.88 12.17 -4.62
CA LEU A 140 -11.04 13.04 -4.53
C LEU A 140 -11.85 12.79 -3.25
N ALA A 141 -12.09 11.52 -2.91
CA ALA A 141 -12.79 11.15 -1.67
C ALA A 141 -12.03 11.61 -0.42
N SER A 142 -10.70 11.46 -0.41
CA SER A 142 -9.83 11.93 0.68
C SER A 142 -9.90 13.45 0.84
N LEU A 143 -9.88 14.19 -0.28
CA LEU A 143 -10.02 15.65 -0.26
C LEU A 143 -11.36 16.06 0.35
N LEU A 144 -12.46 15.45 -0.10
CA LEU A 144 -13.81 15.76 0.40
C LEU A 144 -13.92 15.44 1.90
N SER A 145 -13.37 14.31 2.34
CA SER A 145 -13.35 13.92 3.76
C SER A 145 -12.57 14.91 4.61
N SER A 146 -11.41 15.38 4.12
CA SER A 146 -10.58 16.36 4.82
C SER A 146 -11.29 17.71 4.94
N VAL A 147 -11.97 18.17 3.89
CA VAL A 147 -12.78 19.40 3.91
C VAL A 147 -13.95 19.27 4.88
N ALA A 148 -14.65 18.13 4.86
CA ALA A 148 -15.76 17.88 5.78
C ALA A 148 -15.30 17.83 7.26
N ALA A 149 -14.15 17.24 7.53
CA ALA A 149 -13.56 17.23 8.88
C ALA A 149 -13.16 18.64 9.34
N ALA A 150 -12.53 19.42 8.46
CA ALA A 150 -12.15 20.80 8.77
C ALA A 150 -13.37 21.72 9.02
N ALA A 151 -14.49 21.47 8.35
CA ALA A 151 -15.71 22.25 8.55
C ALA A 151 -16.44 21.95 9.89
N ARG A 152 -16.05 20.87 10.59
CA ARG A 152 -16.61 20.50 11.92
C ARG A 152 -15.76 20.96 13.09
N LEU A 153 -14.56 21.53 12.83
CA LEU A 153 -13.68 22.15 13.83
C LEU A 153 -14.01 23.62 14.00
#